data_6ba7176559d7cbb94bacadb88b11de2b
#
_entry.id   6ba7176559d7cbb94bacadb88b11de2b
#
_cell.length_a   1.000
_cell.length_b   1.000
_cell.length_c   1.000
_cell.angle_alpha   90.00
_cell.angle_beta   90.00
_cell.angle_gamma   90.00
#
_symmetry.space_group_name_H-M   'P 1'
#
loop_
_entity.id
_entity.type
_entity.pdbx_description
1 polymer ?
#
loop_
_entity_poly.entity_id
_entity_poly.type
_entity_poly.pdbx_seq_one_letter_code
_entity_poly.pdbx_strand_id
1 'polypeptide(L)'
;MNFNNRQDLINDIREWATNDEISYRNWIHPTILLSAGQDRSYYDRMDEWQEIIPAVAARYFSCMGLPMSVNQVELILTDEDVEDLANGLYDDYEEEFEETRARYHPDRYPDDAERFGIETGE
;
A
#
# COMPACT_ATOMS: atom_id res chain seq x y z
N MET A 1 -12.79 11.53 -17.51
CA MET A 1 -12.92 11.42 -16.04
C MET A 1 -13.39 12.71 -15.47
N ASN A 2 -14.40 12.65 -14.64
CA ASN A 2 -15.00 13.84 -14.07
C ASN A 2 -15.08 13.68 -12.56
N PHE A 3 -14.09 14.20 -11.85
CA PHE A 3 -14.04 14.16 -10.40
C PHE A 3 -14.57 15.46 -9.84
N ASN A 4 -15.52 15.37 -8.93
CA ASN A 4 -16.11 16.56 -8.29
C ASN A 4 -15.13 17.25 -7.34
N ASN A 5 -14.16 16.48 -6.79
CA ASN A 5 -13.12 17.01 -5.91
C ASN A 5 -11.95 16.02 -5.85
N ARG A 6 -10.88 16.44 -5.18
CA ARG A 6 -9.68 15.61 -5.06
C ARG A 6 -9.93 14.33 -4.25
N GLN A 7 -10.83 14.39 -3.28
CA GLN A 7 -11.15 13.21 -2.47
C GLN A 7 -11.79 12.12 -3.33
N ASP A 8 -12.61 12.47 -4.30
CA ASP A 8 -13.18 11.48 -5.22
C ASP A 8 -12.11 10.80 -6.05
N LEU A 9 -11.11 11.56 -6.51
CA LEU A 9 -9.97 11.02 -7.23
C LEU A 9 -9.17 10.05 -6.35
N ILE A 10 -8.86 10.46 -5.12
CA ILE A 10 -8.10 9.64 -4.17
C ILE A 10 -8.85 8.34 -3.89
N ASN A 11 -10.13 8.41 -3.63
CA ASN A 11 -10.96 7.23 -3.37
C ASN A 11 -11.01 6.30 -4.57
N ASP A 12 -11.08 6.85 -5.78
CA ASP A 12 -11.13 6.06 -7.00
C ASP A 12 -9.80 5.33 -7.25
N ILE A 13 -8.69 6.00 -7.06
CA ILE A 13 -7.36 5.38 -7.18
C ILE A 13 -7.20 4.26 -6.15
N ARG A 14 -7.59 4.50 -4.91
CA ARG A 14 -7.52 3.52 -3.84
C ARG A 14 -8.34 2.27 -4.16
N GLU A 15 -9.59 2.45 -4.55
CA GLU A 15 -10.48 1.34 -4.90
C GLU A 15 -9.94 0.56 -6.09
N TRP A 16 -9.50 1.27 -7.12
CA TRP A 16 -8.93 0.64 -8.31
C TRP A 16 -7.68 -0.17 -7.96
N ALA A 17 -6.78 0.40 -7.17
CA ALA A 17 -5.50 -0.23 -6.81
C ALA A 17 -5.71 -1.54 -6.03
N THR A 18 -6.70 -1.59 -5.15
CA THR A 18 -6.99 -2.80 -4.37
C THR A 18 -7.55 -3.93 -5.22
N ASN A 19 -7.96 -3.65 -6.45
CA ASN A 19 -8.47 -4.64 -7.41
C ASN A 19 -7.51 -4.88 -8.57
N ASP A 20 -6.33 -4.25 -8.58
CA ASP A 20 -5.36 -4.40 -9.66
C ASP A 20 -4.23 -5.35 -9.25
N GLU A 21 -4.21 -6.53 -9.85
CA GLU A 21 -3.22 -7.56 -9.54
C GLU A 21 -1.79 -7.10 -9.83
N ILE A 22 -1.58 -6.29 -10.87
CA ILE A 22 -0.24 -5.82 -11.23
C ILE A 22 0.28 -4.84 -10.18
N SER A 23 -0.57 -3.91 -9.70
CA SER A 23 -0.20 -3.02 -8.61
C SER A 23 0.14 -3.79 -7.35
N TYR A 24 -0.64 -4.82 -7.02
CA TYR A 24 -0.37 -5.67 -5.87
C TYR A 24 0.99 -6.36 -6.00
N ARG A 25 1.22 -7.03 -7.13
CA ARG A 25 2.42 -7.84 -7.35
C ARG A 25 3.69 -7.00 -7.42
N ASN A 26 3.62 -5.84 -8.08
CA ASN A 26 4.82 -5.04 -8.34
C ASN A 26 5.15 -4.05 -7.23
N TRP A 27 4.16 -3.57 -6.49
CA TRP A 27 4.39 -2.51 -5.50
C TRP A 27 3.84 -2.82 -4.11
N ILE A 28 2.60 -3.25 -4.00
CA ILE A 28 1.94 -3.45 -2.70
C ILE A 28 2.56 -4.62 -1.94
N HIS A 29 2.59 -5.79 -2.54
CA HIS A 29 3.11 -6.99 -1.90
C HIS A 29 4.60 -6.86 -1.53
N PRO A 30 5.49 -6.36 -2.42
CA PRO A 30 6.87 -6.13 -2.04
C PRO A 30 7.03 -5.16 -0.86
N THR A 31 6.18 -4.13 -0.78
CA THR A 31 6.20 -3.19 0.34
C THR A 31 5.81 -3.88 1.66
N ILE A 32 4.78 -4.74 1.62
CA ILE A 32 4.38 -5.53 2.78
C ILE A 32 5.51 -6.43 3.25
N LEU A 33 6.15 -7.15 2.32
CA LEU A 33 7.25 -8.05 2.65
C LEU A 33 8.43 -7.31 3.26
N LEU A 34 8.79 -6.17 2.70
CA LEU A 34 9.90 -5.36 3.21
C LEU A 34 9.60 -4.83 4.61
N SER A 35 8.46 -4.19 4.79
CA SER A 35 8.06 -3.60 6.07
C SER A 35 7.92 -4.64 7.17
N ALA A 36 7.23 -5.72 6.86
CA ALA A 36 6.98 -6.80 7.84
C ALA A 36 8.25 -7.57 8.15
N GLY A 37 9.05 -7.89 7.12
CA GLY A 37 10.29 -8.65 7.28
C GLY A 37 11.32 -7.92 8.13
N GLN A 38 11.39 -6.60 8.03
CA GLN A 38 12.31 -5.77 8.82
C GLN A 38 11.68 -5.22 10.10
N ASP A 39 10.43 -5.56 10.35
CA ASP A 39 9.68 -5.10 11.53
C ASP A 39 9.75 -3.57 11.69
N ARG A 40 9.46 -2.86 10.61
CA ARG A 40 9.55 -1.40 10.57
C ARG A 40 8.57 -0.74 11.53
N SER A 41 8.97 0.41 12.09
CA SER A 41 8.07 1.25 12.88
C SER A 41 6.94 1.79 12.01
N TYR A 42 5.88 2.28 12.64
CA TYR A 42 4.74 2.85 11.92
C TYR A 42 5.16 3.96 10.95
N TYR A 43 6.04 4.87 11.40
CA TYR A 43 6.50 5.98 10.56
C TYR A 43 7.29 5.49 9.36
N ASP A 44 8.18 4.52 9.56
CA ASP A 44 8.98 3.96 8.47
C ASP A 44 8.10 3.21 7.49
N ARG A 45 7.07 2.50 7.97
CA ARG A 45 6.10 1.83 7.11
C ARG A 45 5.35 2.83 6.24
N MET A 46 4.92 3.94 6.83
CA MET A 46 4.19 4.96 6.08
C MET A 46 5.06 5.59 5.00
N ASP A 47 6.32 5.85 5.27
CA ASP A 47 7.26 6.34 4.27
C ASP A 47 7.38 5.35 3.10
N GLU A 48 7.50 4.07 3.39
CA GLU A 48 7.60 3.03 2.36
C GLU A 48 6.32 2.96 1.51
N TRP A 49 5.14 3.06 2.14
CA TRP A 49 3.87 3.08 1.41
C TRP A 49 3.75 4.33 0.54
N GLN A 50 4.21 5.48 1.02
CA GLN A 50 4.18 6.71 0.23
C GLN A 50 5.05 6.61 -1.02
N GLU A 51 6.17 5.90 -0.95
CA GLU A 51 7.10 5.76 -2.07
C GLU A 51 6.47 5.06 -3.29
N ILE A 52 5.53 4.15 -3.08
CA ILE A 52 4.91 3.42 -4.20
C ILE A 52 3.72 4.16 -4.82
N ILE A 53 3.19 5.18 -4.15
CA ILE A 53 1.96 5.85 -4.59
C ILE A 53 2.10 6.46 -5.98
N PRO A 54 3.17 7.20 -6.33
CA PRO A 54 3.28 7.77 -7.67
C PRO A 54 3.25 6.71 -8.78
N ALA A 55 3.87 5.56 -8.56
CA ALA A 55 3.89 4.47 -9.54
C ALA A 55 2.50 3.84 -9.71
N VAL A 56 1.81 3.59 -8.59
CA VAL A 56 0.45 3.05 -8.61
C VAL A 56 -0.50 4.02 -9.31
N ALA A 57 -0.41 5.31 -8.98
CA ALA A 57 -1.25 6.34 -9.60
C ALA A 57 -0.96 6.49 -11.09
N ALA A 58 0.32 6.44 -11.50
CA ALA A 58 0.68 6.52 -12.92
C ALA A 58 0.05 5.35 -13.70
N ARG A 59 0.07 4.16 -13.14
CA ARG A 59 -0.58 3.00 -13.74
C ARG A 59 -2.10 3.19 -13.82
N TYR A 60 -2.71 3.72 -12.77
CA TYR A 60 -4.14 4.02 -12.76
C TYR A 60 -4.51 4.96 -13.91
N PHE A 61 -3.81 6.10 -14.05
CA PHE A 61 -4.09 7.05 -15.11
C PHE A 61 -3.87 6.44 -16.48
N SER A 62 -2.82 5.64 -16.64
CA SER A 62 -2.53 4.96 -17.91
C SER A 62 -3.67 4.02 -18.29
N CYS A 63 -4.20 3.25 -17.34
CA CYS A 63 -5.32 2.34 -17.57
C CYS A 63 -6.62 3.08 -17.86
N MET A 64 -6.73 4.35 -17.44
CA MET A 64 -7.89 5.21 -17.73
C MET A 64 -7.73 5.97 -19.06
N GLY A 65 -6.69 5.68 -19.84
CA GLY A 65 -6.46 6.34 -21.10
C GLY A 65 -5.71 7.67 -21.00
N LEU A 66 -5.08 7.95 -19.86
CA LEU A 66 -4.32 9.17 -19.60
C LEU A 66 -2.87 8.81 -19.24
N PRO A 67 -2.07 8.33 -20.22
CA PRO A 67 -0.71 7.90 -19.92
C PRO A 67 0.12 9.02 -19.30
N MET A 68 0.70 8.74 -18.15
CA MET A 68 1.52 9.69 -17.39
C MET A 68 2.77 9.01 -16.85
N SER A 69 3.88 9.75 -16.84
CA SER A 69 5.07 9.31 -16.14
C SER A 69 4.89 9.54 -14.62
N VAL A 70 5.74 8.90 -13.82
CA VAL A 70 5.77 9.14 -12.37
C VAL A 70 5.98 10.63 -12.08
N ASN A 71 6.87 11.28 -12.81
CA ASN A 71 7.13 12.72 -12.61
C ASN A 71 5.89 13.58 -12.88
N GLN A 72 5.10 13.22 -13.89
CA GLN A 72 3.86 13.94 -14.19
C GLN A 72 2.83 13.75 -13.10
N VAL A 73 2.73 12.54 -12.54
CA VAL A 73 1.84 12.26 -11.41
C VAL A 73 2.22 13.10 -10.19
N GLU A 74 3.52 13.23 -9.92
CA GLU A 74 4.02 14.03 -8.80
C GLU A 74 3.66 15.53 -8.92
N LEU A 75 3.41 16.01 -10.14
CA LEU A 75 2.93 17.38 -10.36
C LEU A 75 1.44 17.52 -10.11
N ILE A 76 0.69 16.43 -10.15
CA ILE A 76 -0.78 16.43 -9.98
C ILE A 76 -1.16 16.13 -8.53
N LEU A 77 -0.54 15.11 -7.93
CA LEU A 77 -0.82 14.71 -6.56
C LEU A 77 0.04 15.52 -5.59
N THR A 78 -0.61 16.13 -4.60
CA THR A 78 0.09 16.85 -3.54
C THR A 78 0.67 15.84 -2.53
N ASP A 79 1.54 16.30 -1.64
CA ASP A 79 2.06 15.46 -0.56
C ASP A 79 0.91 14.93 0.32
N GLU A 80 -0.11 15.76 0.56
CA GLU A 80 -1.29 15.33 1.30
C GLU A 80 -2.06 14.23 0.58
N ASP A 81 -2.21 14.33 -0.74
CA ASP A 81 -2.88 13.29 -1.55
C ASP A 81 -2.12 11.97 -1.46
N VAL A 82 -0.79 12.02 -1.55
CA VAL A 82 0.07 10.83 -1.44
C VAL A 82 -0.05 10.20 -0.06
N GLU A 83 -0.05 11.02 0.98
CA GLU A 83 -0.22 10.55 2.35
C GLU A 83 -1.59 9.89 2.54
N ASP A 84 -2.66 10.52 2.05
CA ASP A 84 -4.01 9.96 2.15
C ASP A 84 -4.13 8.62 1.43
N LEU A 85 -3.56 8.51 0.23
CA LEU A 85 -3.54 7.26 -0.52
C LEU A 85 -2.75 6.18 0.21
N ALA A 86 -1.58 6.53 0.74
CA ALA A 86 -0.73 5.59 1.46
C ALA A 86 -1.45 5.07 2.71
N ASN A 87 -2.06 5.95 3.49
CA ASN A 87 -2.82 5.57 4.68
C ASN A 87 -4.00 4.67 4.31
N GLY A 88 -4.71 5.02 3.25
CA GLY A 88 -5.86 4.24 2.79
C GLY A 88 -5.47 2.83 2.33
N LEU A 89 -4.40 2.73 1.54
CA LEU A 89 -3.91 1.43 1.08
C LEU A 89 -3.37 0.60 2.25
N TYR A 90 -2.64 1.22 3.18
CA TYR A 90 -2.18 0.53 4.37
C TYR A 90 -3.37 -0.05 5.16
N ASP A 91 -4.43 0.72 5.35
CA ASP A 91 -5.62 0.24 6.07
C ASP A 91 -6.25 -0.96 5.35
N ASP A 92 -6.28 -0.93 4.02
CA ASP A 92 -6.84 -2.02 3.21
C ASP A 92 -6.02 -3.32 3.34
N TYR A 93 -4.71 -3.20 3.56
CA TYR A 93 -3.80 -4.35 3.64
C TYR A 93 -3.22 -4.57 5.04
N GLU A 94 -3.78 -3.90 6.06
CA GLU A 94 -3.27 -4.01 7.44
C GLU A 94 -3.26 -5.45 7.95
N GLU A 95 -4.33 -6.20 7.67
CA GLU A 95 -4.43 -7.59 8.11
C GLU A 95 -3.35 -8.45 7.45
N GLU A 96 -3.11 -8.28 6.14
CA GLU A 96 -2.06 -9.00 5.43
C GLU A 96 -0.67 -8.62 5.97
N PHE A 97 -0.47 -7.35 6.29
CA PHE A 97 0.76 -6.89 6.92
C PHE A 97 0.99 -7.57 8.27
N GLU A 98 -0.02 -7.60 9.12
CA GLU A 98 0.06 -8.21 10.45
C GLU A 98 0.34 -9.71 10.36
N GLU A 99 -0.31 -10.40 9.43
CA GLU A 99 -0.05 -11.82 9.19
C GLU A 99 1.39 -12.06 8.73
N THR A 100 1.87 -11.28 7.78
CA THR A 100 3.23 -11.40 7.26
C THR A 100 4.26 -11.11 8.35
N ARG A 101 4.03 -10.06 9.15
CA ARG A 101 4.90 -9.72 10.26
C ARG A 101 4.98 -10.85 11.28
N ALA A 102 3.85 -11.44 11.61
CA ALA A 102 3.81 -12.57 12.55
C ALA A 102 4.51 -13.80 11.99
N ARG A 103 4.47 -14.03 10.68
CA ARG A 103 5.19 -15.14 10.05
C ARG A 103 6.70 -14.98 10.13
N TYR A 104 7.21 -13.75 9.97
CA TYR A 104 8.64 -13.46 10.07
C TYR A 104 9.11 -13.36 11.52
N HIS A 105 8.26 -12.93 12.44
CA HIS A 105 8.62 -12.67 13.84
C HIS A 105 7.59 -13.27 14.80
N PRO A 106 7.35 -14.60 14.76
CA PRO A 106 6.29 -15.20 15.57
C PRO A 106 6.52 -15.03 17.09
N ASP A 107 7.77 -14.96 17.51
CA ASP A 107 8.10 -14.81 18.94
C ASP A 107 7.80 -13.38 19.45
N ARG A 108 7.84 -12.39 18.57
CA ARG A 108 7.52 -11.00 18.91
C ARG A 108 6.03 -10.73 18.87
N TYR A 109 5.30 -11.45 18.04
CA TYR A 109 3.87 -11.27 17.81
C TYR A 109 3.12 -12.58 18.02
N PRO A 110 3.20 -13.17 19.25
CA PRO A 110 2.58 -14.47 19.50
C PRO A 110 1.07 -14.48 19.37
N ASP A 111 0.40 -13.36 19.74
CA ASP A 111 -1.05 -13.24 19.63
C ASP A 111 -1.50 -13.25 18.17
N ASP A 112 -0.78 -12.52 17.30
CA ASP A 112 -1.07 -12.50 15.87
C ASP A 112 -0.74 -13.85 15.24
N ALA A 113 0.36 -14.49 15.65
CA ALA A 113 0.72 -15.81 15.16
C ALA A 113 -0.37 -16.82 15.46
N GLU A 114 -0.93 -16.78 16.67
CA GLU A 114 -2.05 -17.64 17.05
C GLU A 114 -3.30 -17.32 16.23
N ARG A 115 -3.62 -16.02 16.07
CA ARG A 115 -4.78 -15.54 15.31
C ARG A 115 -4.78 -16.05 13.87
N PHE A 116 -3.61 -16.05 13.21
CA PHE A 116 -3.47 -16.46 11.82
C PHE A 116 -3.08 -17.94 11.64
N GLY A 117 -3.03 -18.70 12.72
CA GLY A 117 -2.69 -20.12 12.64
C GLY A 117 -1.24 -20.39 12.25
N ILE A 118 -0.33 -19.49 12.60
CA ILE A 118 1.09 -19.61 12.28
C ILE A 118 1.77 -20.48 13.34
N GLU A 119 2.57 -21.48 12.88
CA GLU A 119 3.34 -22.31 13.80
C GLU A 119 4.52 -21.51 14.36
N THR A 120 4.72 -21.58 15.68
CA THR A 120 5.76 -20.82 16.37
C THR A 120 7.07 -21.59 16.55
N GLY A 121 7.19 -22.77 15.96
CA GLY A 121 8.46 -23.49 15.89
C GLY A 121 8.89 -24.20 17.17
N GLU A 122 7.99 -24.48 18.07
CA GLU A 122 8.30 -25.30 19.24
C GLU A 122 8.35 -26.78 18.89
#